data_c90e9fba17ae66cb504416e5860c1e7f
#
_entry.id   c90e9fba17ae66cb504416e5860c1e7f
#
_cell.length_a   1.000
_cell.length_b   1.000
_cell.length_c   1.000
_cell.angle_alpha   90.00
_cell.angle_beta   90.00
_cell.angle_gamma   90.00
#
_symmetry.space_group_name_H-M   'P 1'
#
loop_
_entity.id
_entity.type
_entity.pdbx_description
1 polymer ?
#
loop_
_entity_poly.entity_id
_entity_poly.type
_entity_poly.pdbx_seq_one_letter_code
_entity_poly.pdbx_strand_id
1 'polypeptide(L)' 'MARKYSHYVVFRGKVQGIYVTWLSCKNQVNGFKGNEYKGYRNQEEAQQAWKAFNDR' A
#
# COMPACT_ATOMS: atom_id res chain seq x y z
N MET A 1 -14.69 6.48 -13.65
CA MET A 1 -14.48 7.33 -12.48
C MET A 1 -13.00 7.49 -12.20
N ALA A 2 -12.59 8.71 -11.87
CA ALA A 2 -11.18 8.95 -11.53
C ALA A 2 -10.87 8.33 -10.18
N ARG A 3 -9.75 7.64 -10.10
CA ARG A 3 -9.28 7.07 -8.84
C ARG A 3 -8.57 8.15 -8.03
N LYS A 4 -8.85 8.19 -6.75
CA LYS A 4 -8.16 9.10 -5.85
C LYS A 4 -6.68 8.72 -5.70
N TYR A 5 -6.39 7.43 -5.67
CA TYR A 5 -5.05 6.90 -5.53
C TYR A 5 -4.73 5.95 -6.68
N SER A 6 -3.48 5.97 -7.15
CA SER A 6 -3.03 5.05 -8.19
C SER A 6 -2.20 3.90 -7.61
N HIS A 7 -1.64 4.11 -6.42
CA HIS A 7 -0.78 3.12 -5.79
C HIS A 7 -1.15 2.97 -4.32
N TYR A 8 -0.96 1.77 -3.79
CA TYR A 8 -1.23 1.46 -2.39
C TYR A 8 -0.02 0.78 -1.80
N VAL A 9 0.39 1.19 -0.61
CA VAL A 9 1.51 0.58 0.08
C VAL A 9 0.97 -0.18 1.29
N VAL A 10 1.29 -1.47 1.35
CA VAL A 10 0.93 -2.31 2.49
C VAL A 10 2.14 -2.41 3.39
N PHE A 11 2.07 -1.75 4.53
CA PHE A 11 3.14 -1.78 5.53
C PHE A 11 3.02 -3.01 6.42
N ARG A 12 1.80 -3.40 6.74
CA ARG A 12 1.51 -4.59 7.54
C ARG A 12 0.36 -5.34 6.91
N GLY A 13 0.61 -6.54 6.45
CA GLY A 13 -0.36 -7.39 5.80
C GLY A 13 0.25 -8.75 5.50
N LYS A 14 -0.48 -9.56 4.75
CA LYS A 14 0.01 -10.89 4.38
C LYS A 14 1.29 -10.80 3.58
N VAL A 15 1.33 -9.90 2.61
CA VAL A 15 2.53 -9.62 1.82
C VAL A 15 2.71 -8.12 1.74
N GLN A 16 3.78 -7.63 2.35
CA GLN A 16 4.13 -6.21 2.31
C GLN A 16 4.59 -5.82 0.91
N GLY A 17 4.30 -4.60 0.50
CA GLY A 17 4.76 -4.14 -0.80
C GLY A 17 3.92 -3.00 -1.34
N ILE A 18 4.19 -2.65 -2.60
CA ILE A 18 3.48 -1.61 -3.33
C ILE A 18 2.53 -2.28 -4.32
N TYR A 19 1.26 -1.90 -4.27
CA TYR A 19 0.22 -2.48 -5.12
C TYR A 19 -0.40 -1.38 -5.97
N VAL A 20 -0.75 -1.71 -7.21
CA VAL A 20 -1.29 -0.73 -8.15
C VAL A 20 -2.82 -0.78 -8.26
N THR A 21 -3.45 -1.71 -7.55
CA THR A 21 -4.92 -1.80 -7.51
C THR A 21 -5.39 -1.93 -6.07
N TRP A 22 -6.59 -1.39 -5.81
CA TRP A 22 -7.19 -1.54 -4.49
C TRP A 22 -7.45 -3.00 -4.14
N LEU A 23 -7.89 -3.77 -5.13
CA LEU A 23 -8.21 -5.19 -4.90
C LEU A 23 -6.98 -5.96 -4.42
N SER A 24 -5.83 -5.73 -5.07
CA SER A 24 -4.58 -6.37 -4.65
C SER A 24 -4.20 -5.98 -3.23
N CYS A 25 -4.29 -4.69 -2.92
CA CYS A 25 -4.01 -4.19 -1.58
C CYS A 25 -4.96 -4.82 -0.55
N LYS A 26 -6.26 -4.80 -0.86
CA LYS A 26 -7.27 -5.34 0.03
C LYS A 26 -7.01 -6.80 0.35
N ASN A 27 -6.62 -7.59 -0.65
CA ASN A 27 -6.35 -9.01 -0.46
C ASN A 27 -5.23 -9.26 0.55
N GLN A 28 -4.31 -8.31 0.69
CA GLN A 28 -3.19 -8.46 1.63
C GLN A 28 -3.55 -8.06 3.05
N VAL A 29 -4.53 -7.21 3.22
CA VAL A 29 -4.90 -6.69 4.54
C VAL A 29 -6.21 -7.27 5.06
N ASN A 30 -7.02 -7.86 4.19
CA ASN A 30 -8.31 -8.42 4.58
C ASN A 30 -8.10 -9.59 5.53
N GLY A 31 -8.70 -9.50 6.70
CA GLY A 31 -8.56 -10.54 7.72
C GLY A 31 -7.22 -10.55 8.43
N PHE A 32 -6.33 -9.63 8.11
CA PHE A 32 -5.02 -9.52 8.77
C PHE A 32 -5.13 -8.56 9.95
N LYS A 33 -5.00 -9.09 11.14
CA LYS A 33 -5.10 -8.30 12.36
C LYS A 33 -3.90 -7.37 12.49
N GLY A 34 -4.18 -6.09 12.74
CA GLY A 34 -3.12 -5.11 12.86
C GLY A 34 -2.59 -4.61 11.51
N ASN A 35 -3.39 -4.76 10.45
CA ASN A 35 -2.97 -4.31 9.14
C ASN A 35 -2.69 -2.81 9.11
N GLU A 36 -1.78 -2.40 8.21
CA GLU A 36 -1.46 -1.00 8.00
C GLU A 36 -1.17 -0.79 6.53
N TYR A 37 -1.87 0.16 5.92
CA TYR A 37 -1.71 0.48 4.51
C TYR A 37 -2.13 1.91 4.23
N LYS A 38 -1.70 2.43 3.07
CA LYS A 38 -2.05 3.78 2.68
C LYS A 38 -2.05 3.92 1.16
N GLY A 39 -2.97 4.73 0.63
CA GLY A 39 -3.02 5.05 -0.77
C GLY A 39 -2.17 6.27 -1.12
N TYR A 40 -1.59 6.28 -2.31
CA TYR A 40 -0.77 7.36 -2.82
C TYR A 40 -1.19 7.71 -4.23
N ARG A 41 -1.01 8.97 -4.61
CA ARG A 41 -1.46 9.48 -5.91
C ARG A 41 -0.57 9.04 -7.06
N ASN A 42 0.69 8.76 -6.80
CA ASN A 42 1.62 8.36 -7.84
C ASN A 42 2.65 7.39 -7.28
N GLN A 43 3.41 6.79 -8.21
CA GLN A 43 4.41 5.78 -7.86
C GLN A 43 5.53 6.37 -7.02
N GLU A 44 5.95 7.58 -7.32
CA GLU A 44 7.05 8.21 -6.60
C GLU A 44 6.74 8.37 -5.12
N GLU A 45 5.54 8.86 -4.79
CA GLU A 45 5.13 9.00 -3.40
C GLU A 45 5.07 7.64 -2.70
N ALA A 46 4.53 6.64 -3.40
CA ALA A 46 4.43 5.29 -2.84
C ALA A 46 5.82 4.70 -2.56
N GLN A 47 6.75 4.88 -3.49
CA GLN A 47 8.11 4.38 -3.32
C GLN A 47 8.84 5.08 -2.18
N GLN A 48 8.65 6.38 -2.04
CA GLN A 48 9.25 7.13 -0.94
C GLN A 48 8.73 6.64 0.40
N ALA A 49 7.43 6.43 0.51
CA ALA A 49 6.83 5.93 1.74
C ALA A 49 7.31 4.52 2.07
N TRP A 50 7.40 3.66 1.05
CA TRP A 50 7.87 2.30 1.22
C TRP A 50 9.34 2.28 1.68
N LYS A 51 10.16 3.10 1.05
CA LYS A 51 11.56 3.20 1.42
C LYS A 51 11.73 3.71 2.86
N ALA A 52 10.99 4.75 3.21
CA ALA A 52 11.07 5.30 4.57
C ALA A 52 10.66 4.27 5.61
N PHE A 53 9.66 3.44 5.30
CA PHE A 53 9.23 2.38 6.19
C PHE A 53 10.32 1.33 6.38
N ASN A 54 10.99 0.95 5.30
CA ASN A 54 12.04 -0.08 5.34
C ASN A 54 13.34 0.41 5.97
N ASP A 55 13.55 1.72 5.99
CA ASP A 55 14.76 2.33 6.54
C ASP A 55 14.70 2.55 8.06
N ARG A 56 13.61 2.19 8.69
CA ARG A 56 13.45 2.32 10.14
C ARG A 56 14.35 1.39 10.91
#